data_36ae8fe366be51e9e8a694a702ff7ff4
#
_entry.id   36ae8fe366be51e9e8a694a702ff7ff4
#
_cell.length_a   1.000
_cell.length_b   1.000
_cell.length_c   1.000
_cell.angle_alpha   90.00
_cell.angle_beta   90.00
_cell.angle_gamma   90.00
#
_symmetry.space_group_name_H-M   'P 1'
#
loop_
_entity.id
_entity.type
_entity.pdbx_description
1 polymer ?
#
loop_
_entity_poly.entity_id
_entity_poly.type
_entity_poly.pdbx_seq_one_letter_code
_entity_poly.pdbx_strand_id
1 'polypeptide(L)'
;LKCLQGKAIVNSISLKEGEETFLAHAREIKRLGAAVVVMAFDEKGQADTYERKIEVCARAYKLLTEEAGLAPCDIIFDPNVLAIATGIDSHDNYAVDFIRATAWIHENLPGAKVSGGVSNLSFSFRGNNFIREAMHAVFLYHAIRNGLEMAIVNPATSITYDDLPTETLALIEDVVLNRRPDATERLIDFAEKHRGEAIKKENNIDEDRHRQPVADRLKQALVKGISTHLETDLAEAVRQYGSALAVIEQPLMDGMNREGPIFGDGQMFL
;
A
#
# COMPACT_ATOMS: atom_id res chain seq x y z
N LEU A 1 -21.11 -13.10 1.02
CA LEU A 1 -20.52 -14.02 2.01
C LEU A 1 -20.94 -15.48 1.74
N LYS A 2 -22.21 -15.79 1.50
CA LYS A 2 -22.70 -17.18 1.30
C LYS A 2 -22.03 -17.94 0.14
N CYS A 3 -21.44 -17.24 -0.84
CA CYS A 3 -20.79 -17.83 -2.03
C CYS A 3 -19.26 -17.85 -1.94
N LEU A 4 -18.68 -17.45 -0.79
CA LEU A 4 -17.23 -17.39 -0.61
C LEU A 4 -16.72 -18.68 0.06
N GLN A 5 -15.53 -19.12 -0.33
CA GLN A 5 -14.79 -20.21 0.30
C GLN A 5 -13.79 -19.64 1.31
N GLY A 6 -13.58 -20.36 2.42
CA GLY A 6 -12.67 -19.95 3.48
C GLY A 6 -13.18 -18.76 4.31
N LYS A 7 -12.29 -18.17 5.11
CA LYS A 7 -12.62 -17.03 5.97
C LYS A 7 -12.62 -15.72 5.19
N ALA A 8 -13.79 -15.16 4.97
CA ALA A 8 -13.95 -13.87 4.31
C ALA A 8 -13.63 -12.70 5.26
N ILE A 9 -13.23 -11.57 4.71
CA ILE A 9 -13.10 -10.29 5.42
C ILE A 9 -14.14 -9.34 4.85
N VAL A 10 -15.01 -8.81 5.71
CA VAL A 10 -15.98 -7.77 5.34
C VAL A 10 -15.33 -6.40 5.50
N ASN A 11 -15.27 -5.62 4.45
CA ASN A 11 -14.80 -4.25 4.49
C ASN A 11 -15.96 -3.33 4.10
N SER A 12 -16.52 -2.59 5.01
CA SER A 12 -16.26 -2.37 6.42
C SER A 12 -17.56 -2.05 7.18
N ILE A 13 -17.49 -1.98 8.51
CA ILE A 13 -18.53 -1.41 9.37
C ILE A 13 -17.94 -0.26 10.20
N SER A 14 -18.82 0.59 10.75
CA SER A 14 -18.42 1.71 11.60
C SER A 14 -19.57 2.13 12.52
N LEU A 15 -19.27 2.95 13.54
CA LEU A 15 -20.25 3.52 14.46
C LEU A 15 -20.98 4.77 13.88
N LYS A 16 -20.78 5.08 12.59
CA LYS A 16 -21.38 6.26 11.94
C LYS A 16 -22.90 6.31 12.07
N GLU A 17 -23.55 5.15 11.95
CA GLU A 17 -25.01 5.02 12.00
C GLU A 17 -25.52 4.60 13.40
N GLY A 18 -24.66 4.71 14.42
CA GLY A 18 -24.96 4.37 15.80
C GLY A 18 -24.71 2.90 16.16
N GLU A 19 -24.76 2.63 17.47
CA GLU A 19 -24.40 1.33 18.04
C GLU A 19 -25.36 0.19 17.63
N GLU A 20 -26.65 0.47 17.52
CA GLU A 20 -27.66 -0.54 17.18
C GLU A 20 -27.38 -1.13 15.79
N THR A 21 -27.18 -0.29 14.78
CA THR A 21 -26.87 -0.71 13.41
C THR A 21 -25.51 -1.40 13.35
N PHE A 22 -24.53 -0.87 14.06
CA PHE A 22 -23.19 -1.45 14.15
C PHE A 22 -23.21 -2.87 14.72
N LEU A 23 -23.92 -3.08 15.83
CA LEU A 23 -24.06 -4.40 16.48
C LEU A 23 -24.87 -5.38 15.62
N ALA A 24 -25.90 -4.90 14.92
CA ALA A 24 -26.68 -5.73 14.01
C ALA A 24 -25.79 -6.29 12.88
N HIS A 25 -24.98 -5.44 12.24
CA HIS A 25 -24.03 -5.85 11.23
C HIS A 25 -22.96 -6.80 11.79
N ALA A 26 -22.41 -6.50 12.97
CA ALA A 26 -21.39 -7.32 13.62
C ALA A 26 -21.90 -8.75 13.91
N ARG A 27 -23.13 -8.89 14.43
CA ARG A 27 -23.74 -10.19 14.70
C ARG A 27 -24.00 -10.99 13.43
N GLU A 28 -24.42 -10.34 12.33
CA GLU A 28 -24.59 -11.01 11.04
C GLU A 28 -23.24 -11.49 10.45
N ILE A 29 -22.18 -10.66 10.54
CA ILE A 29 -20.82 -11.03 10.11
C ILE A 29 -20.30 -12.21 10.91
N LYS A 30 -20.47 -12.17 12.24
CA LYS A 30 -20.13 -13.31 13.12
C LYS A 30 -20.87 -14.57 12.74
N ARG A 31 -22.20 -14.50 12.52
CA ARG A 31 -23.03 -15.65 12.12
C ARG A 31 -22.53 -16.30 10.84
N LEU A 32 -21.92 -15.53 9.94
CA LEU A 32 -21.35 -16.01 8.67
C LEU A 32 -19.88 -16.42 8.79
N GLY A 33 -19.28 -16.34 9.98
CA GLY A 33 -17.89 -16.76 10.24
C GLY A 33 -16.82 -15.90 9.60
N ALA A 34 -17.14 -14.65 9.26
CA ALA A 34 -16.21 -13.71 8.62
C ALA A 34 -15.48 -12.86 9.66
N ALA A 35 -14.28 -12.37 9.29
CA ALA A 35 -13.62 -11.25 9.93
C ALA A 35 -14.15 -9.91 9.39
N VAL A 36 -13.88 -8.81 10.08
CA VAL A 36 -14.43 -7.51 9.73
C VAL A 36 -13.41 -6.39 9.88
N VAL A 37 -13.36 -5.51 8.89
CA VAL A 37 -12.68 -4.22 9.00
C VAL A 37 -13.62 -3.23 9.68
N VAL A 38 -13.11 -2.57 10.72
CA VAL A 38 -13.84 -1.59 11.53
C VAL A 38 -13.18 -0.23 11.36
N MET A 39 -13.85 0.67 10.64
CA MET A 39 -13.34 2.02 10.45
C MET A 39 -13.50 2.88 11.70
N ALA A 40 -12.49 3.66 12.05
CA ALA A 40 -12.55 4.65 13.11
C ALA A 40 -13.42 5.85 12.70
N PHE A 41 -14.72 5.63 12.66
CA PHE A 41 -15.76 6.56 12.25
C PHE A 41 -16.98 6.38 13.17
N ASP A 42 -17.39 7.43 13.84
CA ASP A 42 -18.57 7.42 14.73
C ASP A 42 -19.62 8.48 14.35
N GLU A 43 -20.59 8.70 15.19
CA GLU A 43 -21.68 9.65 14.97
C GLU A 43 -21.19 11.11 14.85
N LYS A 44 -19.99 11.41 15.38
CA LYS A 44 -19.35 12.73 15.26
C LYS A 44 -18.56 12.91 13.97
N GLY A 45 -18.37 11.82 13.20
CA GLY A 45 -17.61 11.81 11.96
C GLY A 45 -16.36 10.93 12.01
N GLN A 46 -15.53 11.09 10.99
CA GLN A 46 -14.28 10.37 10.84
C GLN A 46 -13.27 10.81 11.90
N ALA A 47 -12.63 9.84 12.56
CA ALA A 47 -11.56 10.13 13.50
C ALA A 47 -10.30 10.56 12.74
N ASP A 48 -9.88 11.79 12.97
CA ASP A 48 -8.74 12.43 12.32
C ASP A 48 -7.51 12.52 13.24
N THR A 49 -7.69 12.83 14.52
CA THR A 49 -6.61 12.92 15.52
C THR A 49 -6.34 11.60 16.20
N TYR A 50 -5.16 11.46 16.78
CA TYR A 50 -4.76 10.28 17.56
C TYR A 50 -5.78 9.93 18.64
N GLU A 51 -6.18 10.91 19.44
CA GLU A 51 -7.12 10.74 20.56
C GLU A 51 -8.47 10.21 20.06
N ARG A 52 -8.97 10.76 18.96
CA ARG A 52 -10.22 10.31 18.35
C ARG A 52 -10.12 8.88 17.79
N LYS A 53 -9.00 8.55 17.17
CA LYS A 53 -8.76 7.21 16.63
C LYS A 53 -8.82 6.16 17.73
N ILE A 54 -8.09 6.37 18.83
CA ILE A 54 -8.06 5.41 19.95
C ILE A 54 -9.40 5.35 20.69
N GLU A 55 -10.09 6.48 20.89
CA GLU A 55 -11.42 6.53 21.52
C GLU A 55 -12.42 5.67 20.75
N VAL A 56 -12.55 5.89 19.44
CA VAL A 56 -13.50 5.17 18.58
C VAL A 56 -13.15 3.68 18.49
N CYS A 57 -11.86 3.35 18.33
CA CYS A 57 -11.44 1.95 18.27
C CYS A 57 -11.67 1.22 19.59
N ALA A 58 -11.39 1.83 20.73
CA ALA A 58 -11.65 1.25 22.04
C ALA A 58 -13.15 0.98 22.27
N ARG A 59 -14.00 1.96 21.94
CA ARG A 59 -15.46 1.82 22.03
C ARG A 59 -15.96 0.69 21.13
N ALA A 60 -15.52 0.67 19.87
CA ALA A 60 -15.91 -0.36 18.92
C ALA A 60 -15.43 -1.75 19.36
N TYR A 61 -14.20 -1.87 19.87
CA TYR A 61 -13.67 -3.13 20.38
C TYR A 61 -14.53 -3.70 21.50
N LYS A 62 -14.90 -2.88 22.48
CA LYS A 62 -15.76 -3.29 23.59
C LYS A 62 -17.12 -3.80 23.09
N LEU A 63 -17.79 -3.05 22.22
CA LEU A 63 -19.08 -3.44 21.66
C LEU A 63 -18.99 -4.76 20.87
N LEU A 64 -17.93 -4.93 20.08
CA LEU A 64 -17.74 -6.13 19.26
C LEU A 64 -17.44 -7.38 20.09
N THR A 65 -16.61 -7.26 21.12
CA THR A 65 -16.19 -8.40 21.95
C THR A 65 -17.24 -8.75 23.00
N GLU A 66 -17.76 -7.76 23.73
CA GLU A 66 -18.67 -7.98 24.87
C GLU A 66 -20.14 -8.17 24.44
N GLU A 67 -20.62 -7.40 23.44
CA GLU A 67 -22.04 -7.41 23.07
C GLU A 67 -22.34 -8.23 21.81
N ALA A 68 -21.50 -8.12 20.77
CA ALA A 68 -21.64 -8.95 19.57
C ALA A 68 -20.96 -10.32 19.73
N GLY A 69 -19.98 -10.42 20.64
CA GLY A 69 -19.22 -11.64 20.92
C GLY A 69 -18.35 -12.09 19.75
N LEU A 70 -17.78 -11.15 18.95
CA LEU A 70 -16.77 -11.46 17.96
C LEU A 70 -15.47 -11.89 18.67
N ALA A 71 -14.75 -12.82 18.04
CA ALA A 71 -13.40 -13.13 18.48
C ALA A 71 -12.48 -11.95 18.16
N PRO A 72 -11.61 -11.51 19.09
CA PRO A 72 -10.69 -10.40 18.84
C PRO A 72 -9.86 -10.54 17.57
N CYS A 73 -9.40 -11.76 17.22
CA CYS A 73 -8.63 -12.04 16.01
C CYS A 73 -9.41 -11.84 14.69
N ASP A 74 -10.73 -11.67 14.76
CA ASP A 74 -11.60 -11.37 13.62
C ASP A 74 -11.91 -9.87 13.45
N ILE A 75 -11.37 -9.04 14.34
CA ILE A 75 -11.52 -7.59 14.32
C ILE A 75 -10.26 -6.96 13.71
N ILE A 76 -10.45 -6.17 12.65
CA ILE A 76 -9.37 -5.48 11.94
C ILE A 76 -9.71 -4.00 11.97
N PHE A 77 -9.00 -3.20 12.76
CA PHE A 77 -9.23 -1.76 12.79
C PHE A 77 -8.60 -1.06 11.60
N ASP A 78 -9.35 -0.13 10.99
CA ASP A 78 -8.83 0.89 10.08
C ASP A 78 -8.95 2.25 10.76
N PRO A 79 -7.87 2.75 11.39
CA PRO A 79 -7.89 4.05 12.06
C PRO A 79 -7.82 5.23 11.10
N ASN A 80 -8.18 5.04 9.85
CA ASN A 80 -8.25 6.00 8.73
C ASN A 80 -6.90 6.61 8.34
N VAL A 81 -6.37 6.19 7.21
CA VAL A 81 -5.26 6.89 6.55
C VAL A 81 -5.82 8.12 5.85
N LEU A 82 -5.38 9.30 6.25
CA LEU A 82 -5.81 10.59 5.73
C LEU A 82 -4.69 11.26 4.93
N ALA A 83 -5.08 12.19 4.03
CA ALA A 83 -4.13 12.89 3.19
C ALA A 83 -3.30 13.87 4.01
N ILE A 84 -1.98 13.84 3.78
CA ILE A 84 -1.01 14.80 4.33
C ILE A 84 -0.45 15.71 3.24
N ALA A 85 0.35 16.68 3.60
CA ALA A 85 0.94 17.66 2.69
C ALA A 85 -0.11 18.38 1.81
N THR A 86 -1.23 18.74 2.41
CA THR A 86 -2.35 19.41 1.75
C THR A 86 -2.24 20.94 1.78
N GLY A 87 -1.25 21.47 2.50
CA GLY A 87 -1.13 22.91 2.80
C GLY A 87 -2.03 23.39 3.95
N ILE A 88 -2.63 22.45 4.70
CA ILE A 88 -3.46 22.72 5.87
C ILE A 88 -2.72 22.16 7.10
N ASP A 89 -2.31 23.00 8.03
CA ASP A 89 -1.46 22.64 9.18
C ASP A 89 -2.04 21.50 10.02
N SER A 90 -3.38 21.45 10.20
CA SER A 90 -4.04 20.40 10.96
C SER A 90 -3.91 19.00 10.32
N HIS A 91 -3.57 18.93 9.03
CA HIS A 91 -3.41 17.67 8.30
C HIS A 91 -1.99 17.09 8.40
N ASP A 92 -1.02 17.88 8.82
CA ASP A 92 0.40 17.49 8.78
C ASP A 92 0.70 16.32 9.73
N ASN A 93 -0.10 16.17 10.78
CA ASN A 93 0.10 15.11 11.77
C ASN A 93 -0.68 13.81 11.50
N TYR A 94 -1.52 13.75 10.48
CA TYR A 94 -2.43 12.61 10.25
C TYR A 94 -1.71 11.26 10.08
N ALA A 95 -0.55 11.25 9.42
CA ALA A 95 0.23 10.02 9.25
C ALA A 95 0.84 9.57 10.59
N VAL A 96 1.37 10.49 11.37
CA VAL A 96 1.92 10.24 12.72
C VAL A 96 0.82 9.73 13.65
N ASP A 97 -0.37 10.34 13.61
CA ASP A 97 -1.50 9.93 14.41
C ASP A 97 -1.98 8.53 14.06
N PHE A 98 -1.98 8.16 12.77
CA PHE A 98 -2.27 6.79 12.35
C PHE A 98 -1.23 5.80 12.89
N ILE A 99 0.06 6.09 12.73
CA ILE A 99 1.16 5.23 13.20
C ILE A 99 1.09 5.03 14.72
N ARG A 100 0.87 6.10 15.48
CA ARG A 100 0.71 6.05 16.94
C ARG A 100 -0.55 5.27 17.35
N ALA A 101 -1.67 5.49 16.67
CA ALA A 101 -2.90 4.76 16.93
C ALA A 101 -2.75 3.26 16.63
N THR A 102 -1.98 2.90 15.59
CA THR A 102 -1.65 1.51 15.27
C THR A 102 -0.92 0.84 16.42
N ALA A 103 0.13 1.46 16.95
CA ALA A 103 0.86 0.94 18.11
C ALA A 103 -0.05 0.79 19.33
N TRP A 104 -0.86 1.82 19.62
CA TRP A 104 -1.77 1.81 20.75
C TRP A 104 -2.82 0.68 20.65
N ILE A 105 -3.41 0.48 19.45
CA ILE A 105 -4.38 -0.61 19.20
C ILE A 105 -3.72 -1.96 19.48
N HIS A 106 -2.51 -2.16 18.99
CA HIS A 106 -1.77 -3.40 19.20
C HIS A 106 -1.50 -3.70 20.68
N GLU A 107 -1.20 -2.67 21.45
CA GLU A 107 -0.89 -2.78 22.90
C GLU A 107 -2.14 -2.91 23.76
N ASN A 108 -3.25 -2.25 23.43
CA ASN A 108 -4.40 -2.09 24.30
C ASN A 108 -5.65 -2.88 23.89
N LEU A 109 -5.74 -3.34 22.63
CA LEU A 109 -6.85 -4.12 22.10
C LEU A 109 -6.37 -5.53 21.70
N PRO A 110 -6.12 -6.42 22.68
CA PRO A 110 -5.44 -7.69 22.46
C PRO A 110 -6.15 -8.57 21.43
N GLY A 111 -5.39 -9.06 20.44
CA GLY A 111 -5.84 -9.92 19.37
C GLY A 111 -6.45 -9.20 18.16
N ALA A 112 -6.81 -7.93 18.28
CA ALA A 112 -7.24 -7.13 17.14
C ALA A 112 -6.04 -6.84 16.21
N LYS A 113 -6.36 -6.66 14.92
CA LYS A 113 -5.40 -6.34 13.85
C LYS A 113 -5.61 -4.93 13.34
N VAL A 114 -4.63 -4.39 12.62
CA VAL A 114 -4.72 -3.07 12.02
C VAL A 114 -4.53 -3.15 10.51
N SER A 115 -5.37 -2.43 9.78
CA SER A 115 -5.30 -2.24 8.33
C SER A 115 -5.37 -0.77 7.97
N GLY A 116 -4.95 -0.41 6.74
CA GLY A 116 -5.10 0.95 6.25
C GLY A 116 -5.11 1.05 4.73
N GLY A 117 -5.91 1.99 4.21
CA GLY A 117 -5.98 2.33 2.79
C GLY A 117 -4.88 3.34 2.42
N VAL A 118 -3.69 2.85 2.08
CA VAL A 118 -2.46 3.66 1.96
C VAL A 118 -2.51 4.73 0.88
N SER A 119 -3.25 4.49 -0.21
CA SER A 119 -3.35 5.46 -1.32
C SER A 119 -3.93 6.82 -0.93
N ASN A 120 -4.68 6.89 0.17
CA ASN A 120 -5.26 8.15 0.66
C ASN A 120 -4.19 9.13 1.14
N LEU A 121 -3.08 8.62 1.71
CA LEU A 121 -1.99 9.42 2.26
C LEU A 121 -1.51 10.50 1.31
N SER A 122 -1.34 10.15 0.05
CA SER A 122 -0.67 10.96 -0.98
C SER A 122 -1.62 11.65 -1.95
N PHE A 123 -2.87 11.92 -1.54
CA PHE A 123 -3.87 12.57 -2.38
C PHE A 123 -3.44 13.94 -2.91
N SER A 124 -2.67 14.69 -2.11
CA SER A 124 -2.10 16.00 -2.46
C SER A 124 -1.14 15.95 -3.65
N PHE A 125 -0.53 14.79 -3.91
CA PHE A 125 0.42 14.58 -5.01
C PHE A 125 -0.17 13.81 -6.20
N ARG A 126 -1.48 13.90 -6.43
CA ARG A 126 -2.11 13.31 -7.63
C ARG A 126 -1.42 13.79 -8.91
N GLY A 127 -1.08 12.85 -9.80
CA GLY A 127 -0.34 13.13 -11.04
C GLY A 127 1.18 13.05 -10.92
N ASN A 128 1.73 12.82 -9.71
CA ASN A 128 3.16 12.51 -9.51
C ASN A 128 3.30 11.13 -8.85
N ASN A 129 3.31 10.08 -9.68
CA ASN A 129 3.34 8.70 -9.18
C ASN A 129 4.59 8.40 -8.35
N PHE A 130 5.76 8.91 -8.75
CA PHE A 130 7.00 8.68 -8.01
C PHE A 130 6.92 9.19 -6.56
N ILE A 131 6.49 10.43 -6.35
CA ILE A 131 6.33 10.99 -5.00
C ILE A 131 5.29 10.21 -4.21
N ARG A 132 4.17 9.84 -4.84
CA ARG A 132 3.12 9.07 -4.18
C ARG A 132 3.62 7.71 -3.70
N GLU A 133 4.32 6.98 -4.56
CA GLU A 133 4.88 5.67 -4.23
C GLU A 133 5.96 5.78 -3.15
N ALA A 134 6.82 6.79 -3.22
CA ALA A 134 7.80 7.08 -2.18
C ALA A 134 7.16 7.38 -0.82
N MET A 135 6.08 8.19 -0.79
CA MET A 135 5.30 8.44 0.43
C MET A 135 4.69 7.15 0.99
N HIS A 136 4.15 6.28 0.13
CA HIS A 136 3.59 4.99 0.54
C HIS A 136 4.66 4.08 1.14
N ALA A 137 5.83 3.99 0.49
CA ALA A 137 6.94 3.16 0.96
C ALA A 137 7.43 3.60 2.36
N VAL A 138 7.64 4.90 2.55
CA VAL A 138 8.07 5.45 3.85
C VAL A 138 7.00 5.27 4.91
N PHE A 139 5.74 5.56 4.60
CA PHE A 139 4.64 5.35 5.53
C PHE A 139 4.51 3.89 5.96
N LEU A 140 4.52 2.96 5.02
CA LEU A 140 4.44 1.52 5.31
C LEU A 140 5.61 1.05 6.16
N TYR A 141 6.83 1.50 5.86
CA TYR A 141 8.01 1.16 6.67
C TYR A 141 7.79 1.51 8.15
N HIS A 142 7.35 2.73 8.45
CA HIS A 142 7.11 3.15 9.83
C HIS A 142 5.86 2.52 10.45
N ALA A 143 4.76 2.38 9.70
CA ALA A 143 3.53 1.80 10.19
C ALA A 143 3.66 0.30 10.52
N ILE A 144 4.36 -0.47 9.68
CA ILE A 144 4.62 -1.90 9.91
C ILE A 144 5.44 -2.09 11.18
N ARG A 145 6.46 -1.27 11.41
CA ARG A 145 7.28 -1.31 12.64
C ARG A 145 6.48 -0.96 13.90
N ASN A 146 5.33 -0.32 13.74
CA ASN A 146 4.40 0.02 14.82
C ASN A 146 3.17 -0.90 14.88
N GLY A 147 3.18 -2.05 14.19
CA GLY A 147 2.16 -3.08 14.30
C GLY A 147 1.10 -3.09 13.19
N LEU A 148 1.30 -2.37 12.08
CA LEU A 148 0.42 -2.52 10.92
C LEU A 148 0.61 -3.90 10.29
N GLU A 149 -0.45 -4.70 10.22
CA GLU A 149 -0.40 -6.08 9.74
C GLU A 149 -1.01 -6.24 8.33
N MET A 150 -1.88 -5.33 7.93
CA MET A 150 -2.59 -5.36 6.65
C MET A 150 -2.60 -3.99 6.01
N ALA A 151 -2.57 -3.93 4.68
CA ALA A 151 -2.68 -2.68 3.95
C ALA A 151 -3.40 -2.89 2.61
N ILE A 152 -4.20 -1.90 2.21
CA ILE A 152 -4.77 -1.83 0.86
C ILE A 152 -3.85 -0.93 0.05
N VAL A 153 -3.15 -1.52 -0.90
CA VAL A 153 -2.12 -0.87 -1.72
C VAL A 153 -2.35 -1.12 -3.22
N ASN A 154 -1.71 -0.33 -4.06
CA ASN A 154 -1.62 -0.64 -5.49
C ASN A 154 -0.57 -1.75 -5.69
N PRO A 155 -0.93 -2.94 -6.18
CA PRO A 155 0.02 -4.05 -6.36
C PRO A 155 1.08 -3.78 -7.45
N ALA A 156 0.88 -2.79 -8.31
CA ALA A 156 1.85 -2.39 -9.32
C ALA A 156 2.98 -1.49 -8.77
N THR A 157 2.91 -1.07 -7.49
CA THR A 157 3.96 -0.28 -6.86
C THR A 157 5.18 -1.16 -6.59
N SER A 158 6.34 -0.73 -7.09
CA SER A 158 7.60 -1.46 -6.96
C SER A 158 8.65 -0.76 -6.09
N ILE A 159 8.37 0.46 -5.63
CA ILE A 159 9.31 1.25 -4.81
C ILE A 159 9.22 0.81 -3.35
N THR A 160 10.36 0.43 -2.77
CA THR A 160 10.51 0.15 -1.34
C THR A 160 11.23 1.31 -0.64
N TYR A 161 11.26 1.27 0.70
CA TYR A 161 11.96 2.27 1.50
C TYR A 161 13.46 2.36 1.16
N ASP A 162 14.11 1.20 0.96
CA ASP A 162 15.54 1.11 0.70
C ASP A 162 15.92 1.51 -0.75
N ASP A 163 14.96 1.57 -1.66
CA ASP A 163 15.19 2.00 -3.05
C ASP A 163 15.27 3.53 -3.19
N LEU A 164 14.88 4.26 -2.15
CA LEU A 164 14.82 5.72 -2.22
C LEU A 164 16.22 6.35 -2.05
N PRO A 165 16.62 7.28 -2.94
CA PRO A 165 17.81 8.09 -2.73
C PRO A 165 17.75 8.83 -1.40
N THR A 166 18.87 8.96 -0.70
CA THR A 166 18.97 9.54 0.64
C THR A 166 18.31 10.93 0.76
N GLU A 167 18.47 11.79 -0.26
CA GLU A 167 17.85 13.11 -0.28
C GLU A 167 16.33 13.02 -0.37
N THR A 168 15.81 12.20 -1.28
CA THR A 168 14.37 11.96 -1.45
C THR A 168 13.78 11.35 -0.19
N LEU A 169 14.45 10.35 0.38
CA LEU A 169 14.03 9.71 1.61
C LEU A 169 13.88 10.72 2.76
N ALA A 170 14.88 11.58 2.95
CA ALA A 170 14.84 12.59 4.01
C ALA A 170 13.67 13.58 3.84
N LEU A 171 13.39 14.03 2.61
CA LEU A 171 12.27 14.91 2.32
C LEU A 171 10.91 14.25 2.56
N ILE A 172 10.76 12.99 2.14
CA ILE A 172 9.52 12.24 2.35
C ILE A 172 9.31 11.93 3.84
N GLU A 173 10.37 11.55 4.56
CA GLU A 173 10.28 11.32 6.01
C GLU A 173 9.92 12.59 6.79
N ASP A 174 10.48 13.74 6.40
CA ASP A 174 10.14 15.01 7.02
C ASP A 174 8.63 15.29 6.92
N VAL A 175 8.00 14.93 5.79
CA VAL A 175 6.56 15.09 5.58
C VAL A 175 5.75 14.02 6.31
N VAL A 176 6.08 12.74 6.12
CA VAL A 176 5.31 11.62 6.69
C VAL A 176 5.35 11.61 8.22
N LEU A 177 6.48 12.01 8.79
CA LEU A 177 6.69 12.04 10.25
C LEU A 177 6.51 13.43 10.86
N ASN A 178 6.09 14.41 10.07
CA ASN A 178 5.89 15.80 10.49
C ASN A 178 7.09 16.34 11.29
N ARG A 179 8.31 16.17 10.75
CA ARG A 179 9.55 16.52 11.47
C ARG A 179 9.85 18.01 11.45
N ARG A 180 9.26 18.75 10.52
CA ARG A 180 9.53 20.18 10.33
C ARG A 180 8.35 20.91 9.71
N PRO A 181 8.12 22.17 10.06
CA PRO A 181 6.97 22.95 9.58
C PRO A 181 7.01 23.28 8.08
N ASP A 182 8.20 23.33 7.47
CA ASP A 182 8.39 23.61 6.03
C ASP A 182 8.49 22.34 5.17
N ALA A 183 8.17 21.16 5.73
CA ALA A 183 8.34 19.87 5.05
C ALA A 183 7.51 19.79 3.76
N THR A 184 6.26 20.23 3.80
CA THR A 184 5.34 20.20 2.66
C THR A 184 5.86 21.07 1.51
N GLU A 185 6.27 22.30 1.78
CA GLU A 185 6.79 23.24 0.77
C GLU A 185 8.05 22.68 0.09
N ARG A 186 8.98 22.16 0.90
CA ARG A 186 10.21 21.53 0.38
C ARG A 186 9.94 20.33 -0.52
N LEU A 187 8.95 19.50 -0.18
CA LEU A 187 8.58 18.35 -1.00
C LEU A 187 7.90 18.81 -2.30
N ILE A 188 7.08 19.85 -2.26
CA ILE A 188 6.47 20.44 -3.47
C ILE A 188 7.55 20.97 -4.41
N ASP A 189 8.48 21.78 -3.89
CA ASP A 189 9.61 22.31 -4.67
C ASP A 189 10.45 21.20 -5.32
N PHE A 190 10.71 20.13 -4.56
CA PHE A 190 11.42 18.96 -5.07
C PHE A 190 10.62 18.27 -6.17
N ALA A 191 9.33 18.06 -5.96
CA ALA A 191 8.43 17.40 -6.92
C ALA A 191 8.32 18.19 -8.24
N GLU A 192 8.28 19.52 -8.18
CA GLU A 192 8.24 20.38 -9.37
C GLU A 192 9.55 20.32 -10.17
N LYS A 193 10.71 20.39 -9.49
CA LYS A 193 12.03 20.29 -10.13
C LYS A 193 12.24 18.96 -10.84
N HIS A 194 11.76 17.85 -10.25
CA HIS A 194 11.95 16.51 -10.78
C HIS A 194 10.82 16.03 -11.69
N ARG A 195 9.74 16.79 -11.84
CA ARG A 195 8.64 16.45 -12.78
C ARG A 195 9.11 16.36 -14.24
N GLY A 196 10.09 17.19 -14.63
CA GLY A 196 10.73 17.13 -15.94
C GLY A 196 11.74 16.00 -16.13
N GLU A 197 12.36 15.53 -15.05
CA GLU A 197 13.35 14.45 -15.09
C GLU A 197 12.71 13.05 -15.12
N ALA A 198 11.56 12.85 -14.48
CA ALA A 198 10.80 11.62 -14.56
C ALA A 198 10.34 11.35 -16.01
N ILE A 199 9.86 12.36 -16.71
CA ILE A 199 9.49 12.26 -18.14
C ILE A 199 10.72 11.99 -19.01
N LYS A 200 11.89 12.58 -18.67
CA LYS A 200 13.15 12.31 -19.38
C LYS A 200 13.71 10.92 -19.09
N LYS A 201 13.53 10.39 -17.86
CA LYS A 201 13.95 9.03 -17.52
C LYS A 201 13.11 7.97 -18.23
N GLU A 202 11.79 8.14 -18.33
CA GLU A 202 10.93 7.24 -19.10
C GLU A 202 11.37 7.22 -20.59
N ASN A 203 11.61 8.37 -21.19
CA ASN A 203 12.09 8.47 -22.58
C ASN A 203 13.50 7.88 -22.77
N ASN A 204 14.41 8.06 -21.81
CA ASN A 204 15.74 7.47 -21.88
C ASN A 204 15.75 5.96 -21.63
N ILE A 205 14.86 5.45 -20.79
CA ILE A 205 14.69 4.01 -20.57
C ILE A 205 14.21 3.32 -21.85
N ASP A 206 13.30 3.93 -22.60
CA ASP A 206 12.83 3.40 -23.88
C ASP A 206 13.93 3.46 -24.97
N GLU A 207 14.74 4.53 -25.06
CA GLU A 207 15.86 4.61 -25.98
C GLU A 207 17.00 3.62 -25.66
N ASP A 208 17.36 3.48 -24.40
CA ASP A 208 18.37 2.50 -23.96
C ASP A 208 17.87 1.05 -24.11
N ARG A 209 16.58 0.82 -23.94
CA ARG A 209 15.95 -0.47 -24.16
C ARG A 209 16.06 -0.94 -25.61
N HIS A 210 15.81 -0.06 -26.58
CA HIS A 210 15.94 -0.38 -28.01
C HIS A 210 17.38 -0.72 -28.45
N ARG A 211 18.39 -0.33 -27.65
CA ARG A 211 19.79 -0.69 -27.89
C ARG A 211 20.15 -2.08 -27.36
N GLN A 212 19.31 -2.67 -26.49
CA GLN A 212 19.54 -3.99 -25.92
C GLN A 212 19.05 -5.09 -26.89
N PRO A 213 19.72 -6.26 -26.94
CA PRO A 213 19.21 -7.42 -27.65
C PRO A 213 17.81 -7.81 -27.19
N VAL A 214 16.96 -8.25 -28.13
CA VAL A 214 15.57 -8.64 -27.79
C VAL A 214 15.49 -9.74 -26.72
N ALA A 215 16.48 -10.64 -26.69
CA ALA A 215 16.61 -11.67 -25.66
C ALA A 215 16.74 -11.09 -24.25
N ASP A 216 17.55 -10.06 -24.08
CA ASP A 216 17.77 -9.42 -22.77
C ASP A 216 16.56 -8.58 -22.36
N ARG A 217 15.88 -7.95 -23.31
CA ARG A 217 14.62 -7.25 -23.09
C ARG A 217 13.53 -8.19 -22.58
N LEU A 218 13.37 -9.36 -23.20
CA LEU A 218 12.42 -10.38 -22.78
C LEU A 218 12.75 -10.97 -21.42
N LYS A 219 14.05 -11.24 -21.14
CA LYS A 219 14.49 -11.67 -19.80
C LYS A 219 14.15 -10.64 -18.73
N GLN A 220 14.44 -9.36 -18.98
CA GLN A 220 14.11 -8.29 -18.02
C GLN A 220 12.62 -8.11 -17.84
N ALA A 221 11.83 -8.21 -18.92
CA ALA A 221 10.38 -8.13 -18.87
C ALA A 221 9.80 -9.23 -17.98
N LEU A 222 10.33 -10.45 -18.10
CA LEU A 222 9.94 -11.61 -17.29
C LEU A 222 10.30 -11.38 -15.82
N VAL A 223 11.58 -11.13 -15.51
CA VAL A 223 12.12 -10.94 -14.16
C VAL A 223 11.45 -9.77 -13.42
N LYS A 224 11.07 -8.70 -14.12
CA LYS A 224 10.47 -7.50 -13.53
C LYS A 224 8.93 -7.44 -13.65
N GLY A 225 8.30 -8.45 -14.28
CA GLY A 225 6.85 -8.44 -14.52
C GLY A 225 6.37 -7.32 -15.47
N ILE A 226 7.23 -6.83 -16.38
CA ILE A 226 6.92 -5.70 -17.26
C ILE A 226 6.23 -6.22 -18.54
N SER A 227 4.96 -5.85 -18.75
CA SER A 227 4.18 -6.26 -19.93
C SER A 227 4.06 -5.20 -21.02
N THR A 228 4.44 -3.93 -20.75
CA THR A 228 4.16 -2.77 -21.60
C THR A 228 4.63 -2.90 -23.05
N HIS A 229 5.75 -3.61 -23.30
CA HIS A 229 6.33 -3.78 -24.64
C HIS A 229 6.41 -5.26 -25.08
N LEU A 230 5.77 -6.14 -24.32
CA LEU A 230 5.93 -7.59 -24.50
C LEU A 230 5.53 -8.06 -25.90
N GLU A 231 4.42 -7.55 -26.46
CA GLU A 231 3.93 -7.92 -27.79
C GLU A 231 4.93 -7.56 -28.90
N THR A 232 5.50 -6.37 -28.84
CA THR A 232 6.49 -5.90 -29.84
C THR A 232 7.79 -6.68 -29.75
N ASP A 233 8.27 -6.96 -28.53
CA ASP A 233 9.47 -7.73 -28.32
C ASP A 233 9.32 -9.20 -28.69
N LEU A 234 8.18 -9.81 -28.38
CA LEU A 234 7.87 -11.17 -28.81
C LEU A 234 7.79 -11.29 -30.33
N ALA A 235 7.15 -10.31 -31.01
CA ALA A 235 7.07 -10.29 -32.47
C ALA A 235 8.47 -10.14 -33.13
N GLU A 236 9.36 -9.36 -32.52
CA GLU A 236 10.76 -9.24 -32.96
C GLU A 236 11.53 -10.53 -32.69
N ALA A 237 11.38 -11.12 -31.51
CA ALA A 237 12.04 -12.35 -31.14
C ALA A 237 11.63 -13.53 -32.04
N VAL A 238 10.34 -13.67 -32.34
CA VAL A 238 9.87 -14.74 -33.26
C VAL A 238 10.48 -14.59 -34.64
N ARG A 239 10.67 -13.37 -35.14
CA ARG A 239 11.37 -13.12 -36.42
C ARG A 239 12.86 -13.51 -36.36
N GLN A 240 13.49 -13.24 -35.21
CA GLN A 240 14.94 -13.52 -35.04
C GLN A 240 15.22 -15.00 -34.77
N TYR A 241 14.37 -15.66 -33.95
CA TYR A 241 14.56 -17.08 -33.58
C TYR A 241 13.84 -18.07 -34.49
N GLY A 242 13.03 -17.60 -35.43
CA GLY A 242 12.34 -18.39 -36.43
C GLY A 242 11.06 -19.10 -36.00
N SER A 243 10.82 -19.24 -34.71
CA SER A 243 9.57 -19.82 -34.18
C SER A 243 9.26 -19.37 -32.74
N ALA A 244 7.98 -19.41 -32.36
CA ALA A 244 7.55 -19.12 -31.00
C ALA A 244 8.14 -20.12 -29.99
N LEU A 245 8.27 -21.39 -30.39
CA LEU A 245 8.86 -22.43 -29.54
C LEU A 245 10.33 -22.10 -29.22
N ALA A 246 11.12 -21.69 -30.20
CA ALA A 246 12.51 -21.30 -29.98
C ALA A 246 12.66 -20.07 -29.06
N VAL A 247 11.69 -19.12 -29.10
CA VAL A 247 11.67 -17.98 -28.16
C VAL A 247 11.39 -18.46 -26.73
N ILE A 248 10.51 -19.44 -26.55
CA ILE A 248 10.23 -20.03 -25.25
C ILE A 248 11.44 -20.78 -24.70
N GLU A 249 12.02 -21.68 -25.52
CA GLU A 249 13.10 -22.56 -25.10
C GLU A 249 14.45 -21.87 -24.85
N GLN A 250 14.67 -20.68 -25.40
CA GLN A 250 15.91 -19.94 -25.25
C GLN A 250 15.75 -18.69 -24.38
N PRO A 251 15.35 -17.49 -24.88
CA PRO A 251 15.38 -16.29 -24.07
C PRO A 251 14.41 -16.31 -22.87
N LEU A 252 13.23 -16.92 -23.00
CA LEU A 252 12.29 -16.97 -21.88
C LEU A 252 12.69 -17.99 -20.83
N MET A 253 13.15 -19.19 -21.22
CA MET A 253 13.66 -20.17 -20.27
C MET A 253 14.93 -19.70 -19.55
N ASP A 254 15.81 -18.96 -20.23
CA ASP A 254 16.96 -18.33 -19.58
C ASP A 254 16.53 -17.30 -18.52
N GLY A 255 15.45 -16.56 -18.78
CA GLY A 255 14.83 -15.65 -17.80
C GLY A 255 14.29 -16.43 -16.58
N MET A 256 13.49 -17.46 -16.82
CA MET A 256 12.93 -18.34 -15.77
C MET A 256 14.00 -19.01 -14.92
N ASN A 257 15.08 -19.50 -15.54
CA ASN A 257 16.20 -20.10 -14.81
C ASN A 257 16.93 -19.11 -13.91
N ARG A 258 16.85 -17.81 -14.19
CA ARG A 258 17.40 -16.75 -13.36
C ARG A 258 16.47 -16.39 -12.19
N GLU A 259 15.14 -16.49 -12.39
CA GLU A 259 14.14 -16.23 -11.34
C GLU A 259 14.07 -17.35 -10.29
N GLY A 260 14.25 -18.60 -10.69
CA GLY A 260 14.15 -19.74 -9.81
C GLY A 260 14.98 -19.63 -8.53
N PRO A 261 16.28 -19.30 -8.59
CA PRO A 261 17.12 -19.05 -7.42
C PRO A 261 16.64 -17.84 -6.58
N ILE A 262 16.24 -16.72 -7.24
CA ILE A 262 15.78 -15.50 -6.57
C ILE A 262 14.49 -15.77 -5.78
N PHE A 263 13.58 -16.57 -6.33
CA PHE A 263 12.38 -17.04 -5.67
C PHE A 263 12.71 -18.01 -4.51
N GLY A 264 13.63 -18.97 -4.76
CA GLY A 264 14.07 -19.95 -3.75
C GLY A 264 14.73 -19.30 -2.53
N ASP A 265 15.42 -18.17 -2.72
CA ASP A 265 16.07 -17.39 -1.67
C ASP A 265 15.10 -16.40 -0.97
N GLY A 266 13.82 -16.38 -1.34
CA GLY A 266 12.81 -15.50 -0.74
C GLY A 266 12.96 -14.01 -1.09
N GLN A 267 13.71 -13.70 -2.14
CA GLN A 267 13.96 -12.32 -2.60
C GLN A 267 12.90 -11.84 -3.61
N MET A 268 11.99 -12.71 -4.03
CA MET A 268 10.92 -12.42 -4.98
C MET A 268 9.66 -13.22 -4.66
N PHE A 269 8.48 -12.62 -4.83
CA PHE A 269 7.17 -13.28 -4.75
C PHE A 269 6.58 -13.42 -6.16
N LEU A 270 5.91 -14.55 -6.40
CA LEU A 270 5.12 -14.78 -7.61
C LEU A 270 3.84 -13.94 -7.64
#